data_04d333ed057f92d5e7171de6bf45e43a
#
_entry.id   04d333ed057f92d5e7171de6bf45e43a
#
_cell.length_a   1.000
_cell.length_b   1.000
_cell.length_c   1.000
_cell.angle_alpha   90.00
_cell.angle_beta   90.00
_cell.angle_gamma   90.00
#
_symmetry.space_group_name_H-M   'P 1'
#
loop_
_entity.id
_entity.type
_entity.pdbx_description
1 polymer ?
#
loop_
_entity_poly.entity_id
_entity_poly.type
_entity_poly.pdbx_seq_one_letter_code
_entity_poly.pdbx_strand_id
1 'polypeptide(L)'
;MASIRFNLNKVRDHNYITLIYHTTSTSRLKMSMGEKVDIKYWDKKKQRVKPTHPNATTRNNLLGEIVVFIERVRNEYKIKGVRLSATDLRNLLQNRLYGKDDLLFKNYAVKWQAEMSIKKSTIKVVKNFVTKINEMYPDLSFDQVTASWHKGFVKRMENYSSSYTHLMLKKMKQITEAAYIDGIHTNLFYQSNKFLTTVNVSDKIFLNNDELNMLYDGLNEMSDVHRNATIIFLIGAYTGQRYGTYSNIDKKMVLYKGNKKMISIRQLEKTEARVTIPVSDKLMTLLDMEYHKISLQKLNTYIKEACKIVGIKDWEKVTSHTARRSFATNAVLAGIDMHLIMKITGHKTESEFRKYVRID
;
A
#
# COMPACT_ATOMS: atom_id res chain seq x y z
N MET A 1 -36.22 16.64 -24.60
CA MET A 1 -36.71 16.41 -23.24
C MET A 1 -35.59 15.91 -22.36
N ALA A 2 -35.52 16.39 -21.14
CA ALA A 2 -34.56 15.90 -20.17
C ALA A 2 -34.92 14.44 -19.81
N SER A 3 -34.01 13.49 -20.01
CA SER A 3 -34.25 12.08 -19.73
C SER A 3 -33.35 11.61 -18.57
N ILE A 4 -33.99 10.94 -17.60
CA ILE A 4 -33.30 10.28 -16.49
C ILE A 4 -33.08 8.81 -16.89
N ARG A 5 -31.86 8.34 -16.83
CA ARG A 5 -31.51 6.94 -17.14
C ARG A 5 -30.57 6.38 -16.10
N PHE A 6 -30.70 5.07 -15.85
CA PHE A 6 -29.78 4.30 -15.03
C PHE A 6 -29.11 3.22 -15.88
N ASN A 7 -27.79 3.14 -15.81
CA ASN A 7 -27.01 2.13 -16.50
C ASN A 7 -26.05 1.44 -15.52
N LEU A 8 -25.61 0.22 -15.86
CA LEU A 8 -24.46 -0.38 -15.21
C LEU A 8 -23.16 0.07 -15.91
N ASN A 9 -22.24 0.59 -15.15
CA ASN A 9 -20.88 0.86 -15.59
C ASN A 9 -19.90 -0.03 -14.86
N LYS A 10 -19.04 -0.71 -15.62
CA LYS A 10 -17.95 -1.49 -15.08
C LYS A 10 -16.81 -0.56 -14.64
N VAL A 11 -16.39 -0.72 -13.39
CA VAL A 11 -15.20 -0.05 -12.84
C VAL A 11 -14.36 -1.13 -12.17
N ARG A 12 -13.17 -1.41 -12.70
CA ARG A 12 -12.35 -2.57 -12.34
C ARG A 12 -13.15 -3.87 -12.46
N ASP A 13 -13.30 -4.62 -11.37
CA ASP A 13 -13.97 -5.93 -11.34
C ASP A 13 -15.45 -5.86 -10.95
N HIS A 14 -15.99 -4.65 -10.77
CA HIS A 14 -17.36 -4.45 -10.30
C HIS A 14 -18.20 -3.61 -11.25
N ASN A 15 -19.51 -3.87 -11.25
CA ASN A 15 -20.49 -3.04 -11.97
C ASN A 15 -21.26 -2.18 -10.96
N TYR A 16 -21.35 -0.89 -11.26
CA TYR A 16 -22.05 0.11 -10.43
C TYR A 16 -23.24 0.70 -11.17
N ILE A 17 -24.36 0.90 -10.45
CA ILE A 17 -25.49 1.65 -10.99
C ILE A 17 -25.07 3.12 -11.15
N THR A 18 -25.24 3.64 -12.36
CA THR A 18 -24.88 5.01 -12.70
C THR A 18 -26.11 5.76 -13.22
N LEU A 19 -26.39 6.90 -12.59
CA LEU A 19 -27.37 7.86 -13.05
C LEU A 19 -26.80 8.66 -14.23
N ILE A 20 -27.61 8.80 -15.29
CA ILE A 20 -27.34 9.69 -16.41
C ILE A 20 -28.55 10.61 -16.56
N TYR A 21 -28.32 11.92 -16.47
CA TYR A 21 -29.33 12.95 -16.66
C TYR A 21 -28.84 14.00 -17.63
N HIS A 22 -29.59 14.21 -18.71
CA HIS A 22 -29.26 15.22 -19.71
C HIS A 22 -29.92 16.54 -19.33
N THR A 23 -29.12 17.57 -19.02
CA THR A 23 -29.59 18.93 -18.75
C THR A 23 -29.82 19.71 -20.05
N THR A 24 -29.03 19.40 -21.10
CA THR A 24 -29.12 19.91 -22.46
C THR A 24 -28.71 18.83 -23.46
N SER A 25 -28.71 19.16 -24.75
CA SER A 25 -28.13 18.30 -25.80
C SER A 25 -26.63 18.04 -25.62
N THR A 26 -25.91 19.02 -25.04
CA THR A 26 -24.45 19.00 -24.89
C THR A 26 -24.00 18.74 -23.43
N SER A 27 -24.87 18.98 -22.44
CA SER A 27 -24.51 18.85 -21.02
C SER A 27 -25.28 17.73 -20.35
N ARG A 28 -24.54 16.84 -19.67
CA ARG A 28 -25.11 15.71 -18.93
C ARG A 28 -24.47 15.56 -17.56
N LEU A 29 -25.29 15.19 -16.57
CA LEU A 29 -24.83 14.61 -15.31
C LEU A 29 -24.58 13.12 -15.52
N LYS A 30 -23.43 12.63 -15.15
CA LYS A 30 -23.13 11.21 -14.96
C LYS A 30 -22.61 11.01 -13.53
N MET A 31 -23.31 10.20 -12.72
CA MET A 31 -23.02 10.03 -11.29
C MET A 31 -23.22 8.58 -10.89
N SER A 32 -22.24 7.97 -10.22
CA SER A 32 -22.41 6.67 -9.59
C SER A 32 -23.39 6.78 -8.41
N MET A 33 -24.20 5.74 -8.21
CA MET A 33 -25.10 5.63 -7.07
C MET A 33 -24.49 4.86 -5.89
N GLY A 34 -23.20 4.46 -6.00
CA GLY A 34 -22.53 3.66 -4.99
C GLY A 34 -22.98 2.18 -4.95
N GLU A 35 -24.04 1.82 -5.64
CA GLU A 35 -24.67 0.49 -5.60
C GLU A 35 -23.99 -0.48 -6.56
N LYS A 36 -23.42 -1.57 -6.02
CA LYS A 36 -22.80 -2.66 -6.78
C LYS A 36 -23.87 -3.69 -7.18
N VAL A 37 -23.94 -4.03 -8.46
CA VAL A 37 -24.89 -5.04 -8.97
C VAL A 37 -24.20 -5.87 -10.04
N ASP A 38 -24.24 -7.20 -9.93
CA ASP A 38 -23.79 -8.07 -11.01
C ASP A 38 -24.67 -7.93 -12.23
N ILE A 39 -24.06 -8.01 -13.42
CA ILE A 39 -24.75 -7.83 -14.70
C ILE A 39 -25.94 -8.80 -14.89
N LYS A 40 -25.84 -10.01 -14.34
CA LYS A 40 -26.92 -11.02 -14.37
C LYS A 40 -28.20 -10.57 -13.68
N TYR A 41 -28.09 -9.69 -12.67
CA TYR A 41 -29.21 -9.14 -11.91
C TYR A 41 -29.71 -7.78 -12.42
N TRP A 42 -29.15 -7.25 -13.52
CA TRP A 42 -29.59 -5.98 -14.08
C TRP A 42 -30.50 -6.17 -15.28
N ASP A 43 -31.64 -5.52 -15.23
CA ASP A 43 -32.56 -5.40 -16.37
C ASP A 43 -32.24 -4.11 -17.15
N LYS A 44 -31.60 -4.26 -18.30
CA LYS A 44 -31.19 -3.13 -19.12
C LYS A 44 -32.39 -2.37 -19.75
N LYS A 45 -33.48 -3.06 -20.04
CA LYS A 45 -34.71 -2.41 -20.62
C LYS A 45 -35.45 -1.62 -19.57
N LYS A 46 -35.67 -2.20 -18.40
CA LYS A 46 -36.36 -1.55 -17.26
C LYS A 46 -35.44 -0.60 -16.51
N GLN A 47 -34.12 -0.70 -16.68
CA GLN A 47 -33.10 0.05 -15.92
C GLN A 47 -33.29 -0.13 -14.41
N ARG A 48 -33.48 -1.38 -14.00
CA ARG A 48 -33.75 -1.79 -12.62
C ARG A 48 -33.06 -3.10 -12.27
N VAL A 49 -32.90 -3.31 -10.98
CA VAL A 49 -32.40 -4.59 -10.44
C VAL A 49 -33.52 -5.63 -10.57
N LYS A 50 -33.18 -6.82 -11.10
CA LYS A 50 -34.14 -7.92 -11.27
C LYS A 50 -34.63 -8.44 -9.92
N PRO A 51 -35.89 -8.91 -9.81
CA PRO A 51 -36.48 -9.43 -8.57
C PRO A 51 -35.67 -10.60 -7.95
N THR A 52 -34.91 -11.31 -8.74
CA THR A 52 -34.03 -12.43 -8.29
C THR A 52 -32.89 -11.99 -7.42
N HIS A 53 -32.59 -10.69 -7.32
CA HIS A 53 -31.54 -10.17 -6.44
C HIS A 53 -32.11 -9.96 -5.02
N PRO A 54 -31.40 -10.40 -3.95
CA PRO A 54 -31.91 -10.32 -2.56
C PRO A 54 -32.37 -8.91 -2.13
N ASN A 55 -31.71 -7.86 -2.59
CA ASN A 55 -31.99 -6.47 -2.25
C ASN A 55 -32.64 -5.70 -3.41
N ALA A 56 -33.37 -6.37 -4.31
CA ALA A 56 -33.96 -5.74 -5.50
C ALA A 56 -34.94 -4.63 -5.13
N THR A 57 -35.84 -4.89 -4.20
CA THR A 57 -36.88 -3.93 -3.77
C THR A 57 -36.25 -2.66 -3.20
N THR A 58 -35.34 -2.79 -2.24
CA THR A 58 -34.67 -1.65 -1.59
C THR A 58 -33.95 -0.79 -2.61
N ARG A 59 -33.19 -1.43 -3.51
CA ARG A 59 -32.40 -0.72 -4.54
C ARG A 59 -33.34 -0.03 -5.56
N ASN A 60 -34.37 -0.70 -6.01
CA ASN A 60 -35.30 -0.12 -6.95
C ASN A 60 -36.14 1.02 -6.35
N ASN A 61 -36.48 0.94 -5.05
CA ASN A 61 -37.10 2.04 -4.32
C ASN A 61 -36.20 3.27 -4.27
N LEU A 62 -34.89 3.09 -3.92
CA LEU A 62 -33.89 4.16 -3.96
C LEU A 62 -33.85 4.83 -5.34
N LEU A 63 -33.77 4.04 -6.42
CA LEU A 63 -33.75 4.58 -7.78
C LEU A 63 -35.05 5.34 -8.10
N GLY A 64 -36.20 4.88 -7.61
CA GLY A 64 -37.48 5.59 -7.73
C GLY A 64 -37.47 6.94 -7.01
N GLU A 65 -37.00 6.97 -5.76
CA GLU A 65 -36.92 8.21 -4.96
C GLU A 65 -35.99 9.23 -5.61
N ILE A 66 -34.86 8.79 -6.23
CA ILE A 66 -33.97 9.65 -6.95
C ILE A 66 -34.65 10.31 -8.16
N VAL A 67 -35.45 9.54 -8.92
CA VAL A 67 -36.22 10.10 -10.04
C VAL A 67 -37.18 11.19 -9.55
N VAL A 68 -37.98 10.89 -8.51
CA VAL A 68 -38.92 11.85 -7.92
C VAL A 68 -38.20 13.11 -7.42
N PHE A 69 -37.06 12.95 -6.77
CA PHE A 69 -36.26 14.09 -6.31
C PHE A 69 -35.80 14.97 -7.45
N ILE A 70 -35.25 14.38 -8.52
CA ILE A 70 -34.74 15.12 -9.68
C ILE A 70 -35.87 15.91 -10.35
N GLU A 71 -37.04 15.28 -10.50
CA GLU A 71 -38.20 15.94 -11.10
C GLU A 71 -38.70 17.10 -10.24
N ARG A 72 -38.73 16.95 -8.92
CA ARG A 72 -39.07 18.03 -7.99
C ARG A 72 -38.10 19.21 -8.13
N VAL A 73 -36.79 18.94 -8.03
CA VAL A 73 -35.76 19.97 -8.16
C VAL A 73 -35.84 20.69 -9.52
N ARG A 74 -36.06 19.93 -10.60
CA ARG A 74 -36.24 20.52 -11.93
C ARG A 74 -37.43 21.48 -11.98
N ASN A 75 -38.55 21.11 -11.39
CA ASN A 75 -39.74 21.94 -11.34
C ASN A 75 -39.53 23.19 -10.48
N GLU A 76 -38.86 23.10 -9.34
CA GLU A 76 -38.48 24.25 -8.50
C GLU A 76 -37.63 25.25 -9.26
N TYR A 77 -36.59 24.78 -10.00
CA TYR A 77 -35.72 25.63 -10.80
C TYR A 77 -36.49 26.28 -11.97
N LYS A 78 -37.39 25.53 -12.59
CA LYS A 78 -38.29 26.05 -13.65
C LYS A 78 -39.18 27.18 -13.14
N ILE A 79 -39.80 26.99 -11.96
CA ILE A 79 -40.64 28.03 -11.32
C ILE A 79 -39.84 29.28 -11.02
N LYS A 80 -38.59 29.15 -10.61
CA LYS A 80 -37.67 30.28 -10.33
C LYS A 80 -37.10 30.94 -11.59
N GLY A 81 -37.42 30.45 -12.78
CA GLY A 81 -36.84 30.92 -14.03
C GLY A 81 -35.36 30.68 -14.20
N VAL A 82 -34.76 29.81 -13.34
CA VAL A 82 -33.34 29.49 -13.34
C VAL A 82 -33.13 28.12 -13.96
N ARG A 83 -32.07 27.99 -14.75
CA ARG A 83 -31.69 26.71 -15.35
C ARG A 83 -30.96 25.83 -14.36
N LEU A 84 -31.42 24.59 -14.15
CA LEU A 84 -30.71 23.57 -13.36
C LEU A 84 -29.45 23.12 -14.12
N SER A 85 -28.26 23.41 -13.58
CA SER A 85 -27.00 22.90 -14.13
C SER A 85 -26.74 21.46 -13.68
N ALA A 86 -25.87 20.74 -14.41
CA ALA A 86 -25.44 19.40 -14.03
C ALA A 86 -24.67 19.42 -12.67
N THR A 87 -23.94 20.50 -12.39
CA THR A 87 -23.22 20.69 -11.13
C THR A 87 -24.16 20.91 -9.95
N ASP A 88 -25.18 21.79 -10.11
CA ASP A 88 -26.17 22.05 -9.05
C ASP A 88 -26.95 20.78 -8.69
N LEU A 89 -27.43 20.06 -9.72
CA LEU A 89 -28.16 18.82 -9.50
C LEU A 89 -27.28 17.77 -8.79
N ARG A 90 -25.99 17.69 -9.13
CA ARG A 90 -25.05 16.81 -8.46
C ARG A 90 -24.93 17.15 -6.98
N ASN A 91 -24.66 18.40 -6.65
CA ASN A 91 -24.52 18.87 -5.27
C ASN A 91 -25.78 18.56 -4.43
N LEU A 92 -26.94 18.79 -5.02
CA LEU A 92 -28.22 18.51 -4.36
C LEU A 92 -28.45 17.00 -4.14
N LEU A 93 -28.09 16.15 -5.11
CA LEU A 93 -28.16 14.70 -4.99
C LEU A 93 -27.14 14.17 -3.96
N GLN A 94 -25.91 14.67 -3.97
CA GLN A 94 -24.89 14.29 -2.99
C GLN A 94 -25.32 14.65 -1.58
N ASN A 95 -25.82 15.86 -1.35
CA ASN A 95 -26.32 16.29 -0.05
C ASN A 95 -27.51 15.42 0.43
N ARG A 96 -28.37 14.95 -0.50
CA ARG A 96 -29.49 14.08 -0.17
C ARG A 96 -29.06 12.65 0.16
N LEU A 97 -28.15 12.10 -0.64
CA LEU A 97 -27.73 10.68 -0.53
C LEU A 97 -26.75 10.43 0.61
N TYR A 98 -25.87 11.40 0.87
CA TYR A 98 -24.72 11.19 1.78
C TYR A 98 -24.70 12.14 2.98
N GLY A 99 -25.53 13.20 3.00
CA GLY A 99 -25.41 14.26 4.01
C GLY A 99 -24.16 15.13 3.85
N LYS A 100 -24.11 16.30 4.51
CA LYS A 100 -22.93 17.18 4.42
C LYS A 100 -21.68 16.57 5.07
N ASP A 101 -21.85 15.88 6.19
CA ASP A 101 -20.74 15.30 6.94
C ASP A 101 -20.12 14.09 6.23
N ASP A 102 -20.91 13.33 5.48
CA ASP A 102 -20.43 12.17 4.71
C ASP A 102 -19.58 12.58 3.49
N LEU A 103 -19.66 13.84 3.06
CA LEU A 103 -18.85 14.39 1.97
C LEU A 103 -17.43 14.80 2.41
N LEU A 104 -17.19 14.87 3.71
CA LEU A 104 -15.87 15.17 4.24
C LEU A 104 -14.94 13.97 4.11
N PHE A 105 -13.71 14.26 3.70
CA PHE A 105 -12.68 13.22 3.54
C PHE A 105 -12.51 12.36 4.79
N LYS A 106 -12.45 12.99 5.98
CA LYS A 106 -12.27 12.29 7.27
C LYS A 106 -13.32 11.22 7.52
N ASN A 107 -14.60 11.55 7.28
CA ASN A 107 -15.71 10.66 7.59
C ASN A 107 -15.77 9.48 6.60
N TYR A 108 -15.61 9.78 5.32
CA TYR A 108 -15.52 8.73 4.30
C TYR A 108 -14.30 7.81 4.52
N ALA A 109 -13.13 8.38 4.79
CA ALA A 109 -11.90 7.61 4.99
C ALA A 109 -11.99 6.62 6.17
N VAL A 110 -12.68 7.00 7.25
CA VAL A 110 -12.94 6.13 8.41
C VAL A 110 -13.87 4.96 8.03
N LYS A 111 -14.98 5.24 7.32
CA LYS A 111 -15.89 4.19 6.82
C LYS A 111 -15.18 3.24 5.87
N TRP A 112 -14.50 3.80 4.88
CA TRP A 112 -13.73 3.03 3.90
C TRP A 112 -12.67 2.13 4.55
N GLN A 113 -11.97 2.64 5.58
CA GLN A 113 -11.00 1.85 6.33
C GLN A 113 -11.64 0.68 7.08
N ALA A 114 -12.83 0.86 7.66
CA ALA A 114 -13.53 -0.18 8.40
C ALA A 114 -13.99 -1.34 7.49
N GLU A 115 -14.31 -1.04 6.23
CA GLU A 115 -14.75 -2.02 5.24
C GLU A 115 -13.59 -2.79 4.58
N MET A 116 -12.33 -2.35 4.81
CA MET A 116 -11.17 -2.99 4.18
C MET A 116 -10.87 -4.38 4.75
N SER A 117 -10.96 -5.40 3.91
CA SER A 117 -10.45 -6.75 4.20
C SER A 117 -8.97 -6.87 3.85
N ILE A 118 -8.08 -6.29 4.66
CA ILE A 118 -6.62 -6.24 4.41
C ILE A 118 -5.80 -6.59 5.67
N LYS A 119 -4.50 -6.84 5.46
CA LYS A 119 -3.56 -7.17 6.54
C LYS A 119 -3.51 -6.06 7.60
N LYS A 120 -3.46 -6.42 8.88
CA LYS A 120 -3.36 -5.49 10.03
C LYS A 120 -2.28 -4.40 9.87
N SER A 121 -1.12 -4.75 9.28
CA SER A 121 -0.05 -3.80 9.02
C SER A 121 -0.46 -2.70 8.02
N THR A 122 -1.23 -3.03 6.99
CA THR A 122 -1.74 -2.05 6.01
C THR A 122 -2.81 -1.16 6.64
N ILE A 123 -3.67 -1.72 7.50
CA ILE A 123 -4.66 -0.93 8.26
C ILE A 123 -3.95 0.13 9.10
N LYS A 124 -2.87 -0.23 9.80
CA LYS A 124 -2.08 0.74 10.59
C LYS A 124 -1.55 1.89 9.73
N VAL A 125 -1.03 1.60 8.54
CA VAL A 125 -0.54 2.64 7.62
C VAL A 125 -1.67 3.57 7.17
N VAL A 126 -2.83 3.02 6.82
CA VAL A 126 -4.01 3.81 6.44
C VAL A 126 -4.49 4.66 7.60
N LYS A 127 -4.59 4.09 8.80
CA LYS A 127 -5.00 4.81 10.01
C LYS A 127 -4.08 6.01 10.28
N ASN A 128 -2.76 5.80 10.26
CA ASN A 128 -1.79 6.89 10.46
C ASN A 128 -1.93 7.97 9.38
N PHE A 129 -2.18 7.57 8.13
CA PHE A 129 -2.42 8.51 7.04
C PHE A 129 -3.69 9.35 7.30
N VAL A 130 -4.82 8.72 7.62
CA VAL A 130 -6.10 9.40 7.89
C VAL A 130 -5.96 10.36 9.05
N THR A 131 -5.33 9.94 10.15
CA THR A 131 -5.05 10.81 11.30
C THR A 131 -4.25 12.05 10.87
N LYS A 132 -3.14 11.85 10.15
CA LYS A 132 -2.28 12.97 9.73
C LYS A 132 -2.98 13.94 8.77
N ILE A 133 -3.78 13.43 7.83
CA ILE A 133 -4.56 14.29 6.93
C ILE A 133 -5.60 15.10 7.70
N ASN A 134 -6.29 14.47 8.66
CA ASN A 134 -7.29 15.16 9.47
C ASN A 134 -6.69 16.26 10.37
N GLU A 135 -5.49 16.04 10.91
CA GLU A 135 -4.75 17.06 11.65
C GLU A 135 -4.37 18.26 10.76
N MET A 136 -3.94 18.00 9.52
CA MET A 136 -3.51 19.03 8.57
C MET A 136 -4.67 19.74 7.87
N TYR A 137 -5.79 19.06 7.66
CA TYR A 137 -6.94 19.49 6.87
C TYR A 137 -8.26 18.93 7.46
N PRO A 138 -8.73 19.41 8.62
CA PRO A 138 -9.87 18.83 9.36
C PRO A 138 -11.18 18.81 8.57
N ASP A 139 -11.38 19.79 7.69
CA ASP A 139 -12.63 19.96 6.91
C ASP A 139 -12.41 19.76 5.40
N LEU A 140 -11.42 18.94 5.04
CA LEU A 140 -11.13 18.64 3.64
C LEU A 140 -12.31 17.91 2.99
N SER A 141 -12.83 18.48 1.92
CA SER A 141 -13.73 17.78 0.99
C SER A 141 -12.96 17.23 -0.21
N PHE A 142 -13.52 16.22 -0.88
CA PHE A 142 -12.86 15.63 -2.06
C PHE A 142 -12.73 16.60 -3.24
N ASP A 143 -13.64 17.55 -3.37
CA ASP A 143 -13.60 18.56 -4.45
C ASP A 143 -12.47 19.57 -4.23
N GLN A 144 -12.00 19.73 -3.01
CA GLN A 144 -10.85 20.57 -2.67
C GLN A 144 -9.49 19.92 -3.00
N VAL A 145 -9.44 18.63 -3.30
CA VAL A 145 -8.20 17.90 -3.67
C VAL A 145 -7.79 18.32 -5.10
N THR A 146 -7.46 19.58 -5.29
CA THR A 146 -7.07 20.21 -6.56
C THR A 146 -5.56 20.28 -6.73
N ALA A 147 -5.10 20.79 -7.89
CA ALA A 147 -3.69 21.04 -8.13
C ALA A 147 -3.08 22.05 -7.12
N SER A 148 -3.87 23.04 -6.68
CA SER A 148 -3.44 24.02 -5.66
C SER A 148 -3.28 23.34 -4.30
N TRP A 149 -4.28 22.54 -3.88
CA TRP A 149 -4.16 21.74 -2.65
C TRP A 149 -2.93 20.83 -2.69
N HIS A 150 -2.70 20.15 -3.82
CA HIS A 150 -1.55 19.24 -3.98
C HIS A 150 -0.22 19.95 -3.79
N LYS A 151 -0.03 21.14 -4.41
CA LYS A 151 1.18 21.96 -4.21
C LYS A 151 1.36 22.37 -2.74
N GLY A 152 0.29 22.79 -2.08
CA GLY A 152 0.31 23.15 -0.66
C GLY A 152 0.63 21.95 0.23
N PHE A 153 0.09 20.77 -0.08
CA PHE A 153 0.38 19.53 0.64
C PHE A 153 1.85 19.15 0.49
N VAL A 154 2.39 19.10 -0.73
CA VAL A 154 3.81 18.76 -0.97
C VAL A 154 4.74 19.72 -0.24
N LYS A 155 4.44 21.03 -0.24
CA LYS A 155 5.20 22.03 0.53
C LYS A 155 5.16 21.75 2.03
N ARG A 156 4.00 21.40 2.60
CA ARG A 156 3.90 21.03 4.03
C ARG A 156 4.66 19.74 4.40
N MET A 157 4.94 18.91 3.40
CA MET A 157 5.68 17.66 3.55
C MET A 157 7.19 17.79 3.27
N GLU A 158 7.72 18.99 3.06
CA GLU A 158 9.13 19.23 2.67
C GLU A 158 10.16 18.69 3.69
N ASN A 159 9.79 18.68 4.98
CA ASN A 159 10.63 18.10 6.04
C ASN A 159 10.55 16.56 6.15
N TYR A 160 9.78 15.91 5.28
CA TYR A 160 9.66 14.45 5.23
C TYR A 160 10.40 13.90 4.01
N SER A 161 10.77 12.61 4.07
CA SER A 161 11.39 11.98 2.89
C SER A 161 10.44 11.95 1.69
N SER A 162 11.00 12.04 0.47
CA SER A 162 10.22 11.94 -0.78
C SER A 162 9.41 10.66 -0.85
N SER A 163 9.94 9.55 -0.35
CA SER A 163 9.25 8.25 -0.24
C SER A 163 8.02 8.30 0.67
N TYR A 164 8.11 9.03 1.79
CA TYR A 164 6.98 9.18 2.71
C TYR A 164 5.89 10.08 2.11
N THR A 165 6.27 11.21 1.50
CA THR A 165 5.34 12.09 0.79
C THR A 165 4.62 11.35 -0.35
N HIS A 166 5.37 10.57 -1.13
CA HIS A 166 4.80 9.70 -2.17
C HIS A 166 3.79 8.69 -1.60
N LEU A 167 4.13 8.04 -0.48
CA LEU A 167 3.22 7.10 0.20
C LEU A 167 1.93 7.78 0.64
N MET A 168 2.01 8.98 1.20
CA MET A 168 0.85 9.79 1.61
C MET A 168 -0.05 10.13 0.41
N LEU A 169 0.53 10.62 -0.69
CA LEU A 169 -0.20 10.90 -1.92
C LEU A 169 -0.83 9.65 -2.54
N LYS A 170 -0.12 8.51 -2.49
CA LYS A 170 -0.66 7.22 -2.93
C LYS A 170 -1.88 6.80 -2.12
N LYS A 171 -1.90 7.05 -0.80
CA LYS A 171 -3.06 6.77 0.05
C LYS A 171 -4.20 7.74 -0.22
N MET A 172 -3.89 9.02 -0.38
CA MET A 172 -4.88 10.01 -0.82
C MET A 172 -5.53 9.60 -2.14
N LYS A 173 -4.74 9.26 -3.16
CA LYS A 173 -5.23 8.77 -4.45
C LYS A 173 -6.18 7.58 -4.30
N GLN A 174 -5.80 6.59 -3.48
CA GLN A 174 -6.56 5.37 -3.27
C GLN A 174 -7.94 5.64 -2.63
N ILE A 175 -7.99 6.50 -1.61
CA ILE A 175 -9.24 6.86 -0.92
C ILE A 175 -10.10 7.75 -1.81
N THR A 176 -9.50 8.72 -2.49
CA THR A 176 -10.22 9.60 -3.43
C THR A 176 -10.81 8.81 -4.59
N GLU A 177 -10.09 7.82 -5.13
CA GLU A 177 -10.61 6.93 -6.16
C GLU A 177 -11.81 6.10 -5.66
N ALA A 178 -11.72 5.58 -4.44
CA ALA A 178 -12.84 4.83 -3.84
C ALA A 178 -14.08 5.73 -3.67
N ALA A 179 -13.90 6.93 -3.14
CA ALA A 179 -14.98 7.91 -3.00
C ALA A 179 -15.60 8.34 -4.35
N TYR A 180 -14.78 8.43 -5.41
CA TYR A 180 -15.27 8.67 -6.76
C TYR A 180 -16.13 7.51 -7.26
N ILE A 181 -15.71 6.28 -7.05
CA ILE A 181 -16.46 5.07 -7.43
C ILE A 181 -17.81 5.03 -6.70
N ASP A 182 -17.82 5.39 -5.43
CA ASP A 182 -19.04 5.43 -4.60
C ASP A 182 -19.92 6.66 -4.91
N GLY A 183 -19.51 7.56 -5.81
CA GLY A 183 -20.29 8.71 -6.23
C GLY A 183 -20.21 9.93 -5.31
N ILE A 184 -19.32 9.91 -4.31
CA ILE A 184 -19.18 10.99 -3.32
C ILE A 184 -18.68 12.30 -3.96
N HIS A 185 -17.84 12.20 -5.00
CA HIS A 185 -17.34 13.37 -5.72
C HIS A 185 -17.09 13.07 -7.21
N THR A 186 -16.69 14.10 -7.97
CA THR A 186 -16.38 13.97 -9.40
C THR A 186 -15.03 14.57 -9.79
N ASN A 187 -14.28 14.96 -8.81
CA ASN A 187 -12.93 15.46 -9.00
C ASN A 187 -12.03 14.35 -9.57
N LEU A 188 -11.43 14.60 -10.74
CA LEU A 188 -10.55 13.66 -11.45
C LEU A 188 -9.06 14.01 -11.32
N PHE A 189 -8.71 15.06 -10.58
CA PHE A 189 -7.31 15.48 -10.46
C PHE A 189 -6.40 14.37 -9.92
N TYR A 190 -6.91 13.48 -9.04
CA TYR A 190 -6.16 12.34 -8.52
C TYR A 190 -5.68 11.35 -9.60
N GLN A 191 -6.27 11.36 -10.79
CA GLN A 191 -5.84 10.53 -11.94
C GLN A 191 -4.68 11.17 -12.72
N SER A 192 -4.38 12.43 -12.48
CA SER A 192 -3.29 13.12 -13.14
C SER A 192 -1.94 12.43 -12.89
N ASN A 193 -1.10 12.33 -13.92
CA ASN A 193 0.28 11.84 -13.80
C ASN A 193 1.12 12.67 -12.84
N LYS A 194 0.71 13.93 -12.57
CA LYS A 194 1.37 14.85 -11.63
C LYS A 194 0.90 14.67 -10.18
N PHE A 195 -0.07 13.77 -9.91
CA PHE A 195 -0.60 13.58 -8.56
C PHE A 195 0.40 12.87 -7.64
N LEU A 196 1.19 11.95 -8.16
CA LEU A 196 2.23 11.28 -7.39
C LEU A 196 3.57 11.98 -7.63
N THR A 197 4.29 12.26 -6.54
CA THR A 197 5.64 12.81 -6.60
C THR A 197 6.65 11.73 -7.01
N THR A 198 7.77 12.15 -7.57
CA THR A 198 8.93 11.26 -7.80
C THR A 198 9.52 10.82 -6.46
N VAL A 199 10.01 9.60 -6.41
CA VAL A 199 10.71 9.06 -5.24
C VAL A 199 12.19 9.06 -5.55
N ASN A 200 12.97 9.76 -4.75
CA ASN A 200 14.43 9.66 -4.83
C ASN A 200 14.82 8.25 -4.40
N VAL A 201 15.56 7.58 -5.26
CA VAL A 201 16.13 6.26 -4.92
C VAL A 201 17.15 6.49 -3.82
N SER A 202 16.86 6.01 -2.61
CA SER A 202 17.83 6.06 -1.53
C SER A 202 19.06 5.24 -1.91
N ASP A 203 20.24 5.79 -1.63
CA ASP A 203 21.51 5.07 -1.80
C ASP A 203 21.56 3.92 -0.79
N LYS A 204 21.19 2.74 -1.26
CA LYS A 204 21.10 1.53 -0.45
C LYS A 204 22.40 0.75 -0.60
N ILE A 205 23.10 0.51 0.50
CA ILE A 205 24.38 -0.21 0.53
C ILE A 205 24.17 -1.72 0.74
N PHE A 206 25.19 -2.48 0.42
CA PHE A 206 25.39 -3.87 0.87
C PHE A 206 26.79 -3.95 1.53
N LEU A 207 27.00 -4.95 2.33
CA LEU A 207 28.33 -5.27 2.88
C LEU A 207 28.92 -6.40 2.03
N ASN A 208 30.14 -6.21 1.54
CA ASN A 208 30.87 -7.24 0.83
C ASN A 208 31.35 -8.34 1.80
N ASN A 209 32.00 -9.39 1.27
CA ASN A 209 32.44 -10.51 2.10
C ASN A 209 33.52 -10.11 3.11
N ASP A 210 34.38 -9.15 2.79
CA ASP A 210 35.43 -8.68 3.72
C ASP A 210 34.81 -7.91 4.89
N GLU A 211 33.85 -7.04 4.61
CA GLU A 211 33.08 -6.31 5.64
C GLU A 211 32.25 -7.24 6.53
N LEU A 212 31.65 -8.30 5.96
CA LEU A 212 30.98 -9.34 6.74
C LEU A 212 31.97 -10.14 7.61
N ASN A 213 33.20 -10.37 7.11
CA ASN A 213 34.28 -11.00 7.90
C ASN A 213 34.75 -10.09 9.03
N MET A 214 34.93 -8.77 8.79
CA MET A 214 35.24 -7.82 9.87
C MET A 214 34.24 -7.88 11.01
N LEU A 215 32.92 -7.97 10.70
CA LEU A 215 31.89 -8.13 11.72
C LEU A 215 31.97 -9.47 12.45
N TYR A 216 32.25 -10.55 11.72
CA TYR A 216 32.36 -11.89 12.28
C TYR A 216 33.57 -12.02 13.21
N ASP A 217 34.73 -11.55 12.76
CA ASP A 217 35.99 -11.65 13.47
C ASP A 217 36.02 -10.72 14.71
N GLY A 218 35.36 -9.55 14.62
CA GLY A 218 35.21 -8.59 15.72
C GLY A 218 34.22 -8.97 16.81
N LEU A 219 33.51 -10.10 16.70
CA LEU A 219 32.45 -10.49 17.67
C LEU A 219 32.93 -10.54 19.12
N ASN A 220 34.19 -10.97 19.34
CA ASN A 220 34.76 -11.13 20.70
C ASN A 220 35.16 -9.79 21.34
N GLU A 221 35.30 -8.75 20.54
CA GLU A 221 35.71 -7.40 21.00
C GLU A 221 34.50 -6.51 21.25
N MET A 222 33.26 -7.00 20.90
CA MET A 222 32.02 -6.27 21.05
C MET A 222 31.42 -6.48 22.44
N SER A 223 30.72 -5.46 22.94
CA SER A 223 29.85 -5.62 24.12
C SER A 223 28.69 -6.60 23.79
N ASP A 224 28.07 -7.19 24.81
CA ASP A 224 27.02 -8.20 24.67
C ASP A 224 25.86 -7.74 23.77
N VAL A 225 25.45 -6.48 23.85
CA VAL A 225 24.34 -5.95 23.03
C VAL A 225 24.72 -5.84 21.55
N HIS A 226 25.95 -5.40 21.26
CA HIS A 226 26.44 -5.30 19.88
C HIS A 226 26.72 -6.68 19.32
N ARG A 227 27.36 -7.57 20.10
CA ARG A 227 27.61 -8.96 19.73
C ARG A 227 26.32 -9.69 19.38
N ASN A 228 25.29 -9.59 20.23
CA ASN A 228 23.98 -10.19 19.99
C ASN A 228 23.34 -9.68 18.68
N ALA A 229 23.36 -8.37 18.45
CA ALA A 229 22.84 -7.76 17.23
C ALA A 229 23.61 -8.19 15.99
N THR A 230 24.94 -8.28 16.10
CA THR A 230 25.82 -8.69 15.00
C THR A 230 25.60 -10.16 14.64
N ILE A 231 25.47 -11.06 15.61
CA ILE A 231 25.15 -12.49 15.37
C ILE A 231 23.84 -12.60 14.57
N ILE A 232 22.76 -11.91 15.03
CA ILE A 232 21.47 -11.92 14.35
C ILE A 232 21.59 -11.36 12.93
N PHE A 233 22.31 -10.26 12.74
CA PHE A 233 22.53 -9.65 11.43
C PHE A 233 23.27 -10.58 10.48
N LEU A 234 24.36 -11.22 10.93
CA LEU A 234 25.15 -12.17 10.15
C LEU A 234 24.34 -13.41 9.76
N ILE A 235 23.47 -13.93 10.65
CA ILE A 235 22.52 -14.97 10.28
C ILE A 235 21.64 -14.52 9.11
N GLY A 236 21.18 -13.26 9.13
CA GLY A 236 20.46 -12.66 8.02
C GLY A 236 21.28 -12.56 6.74
N ALA A 237 22.56 -12.18 6.84
CA ALA A 237 23.50 -12.03 5.73
C ALA A 237 23.90 -13.38 5.11
N TYR A 238 23.94 -14.45 5.89
CA TYR A 238 24.25 -15.80 5.37
C TYR A 238 23.03 -16.60 4.94
N THR A 239 21.82 -16.17 5.27
CA THR A 239 20.58 -16.86 4.88
C THR A 239 19.76 -16.13 3.83
N GLY A 240 20.00 -14.83 3.63
CA GLY A 240 19.26 -14.00 2.68
C GLY A 240 17.80 -13.75 3.05
N GLN A 241 17.38 -14.07 4.28
CA GLN A 241 16.00 -13.93 4.71
C GLN A 241 15.65 -12.51 5.17
N ARG A 242 14.36 -12.21 5.38
CA ARG A 242 13.92 -10.96 6.01
C ARG A 242 14.04 -11.05 7.53
N TYR A 243 14.11 -9.92 8.21
CA TYR A 243 14.24 -9.85 9.66
C TYR A 243 13.19 -10.71 10.39
N GLY A 244 11.94 -10.65 10.01
CA GLY A 244 10.88 -11.47 10.62
C GLY A 244 11.11 -12.97 10.52
N THR A 245 11.91 -13.41 9.55
CA THR A 245 12.32 -14.82 9.38
C THR A 245 13.66 -15.10 10.04
N TYR A 246 14.71 -14.34 9.70
CA TYR A 246 16.05 -14.68 10.16
C TYR A 246 16.26 -14.50 11.67
N SER A 247 15.52 -13.59 12.31
CA SER A 247 15.57 -13.40 13.77
C SER A 247 14.95 -14.55 14.57
N ASN A 248 14.36 -15.53 13.89
CA ASN A 248 13.80 -16.74 14.49
C ASN A 248 14.51 -18.02 14.04
N ILE A 249 15.60 -17.90 13.27
CA ILE A 249 16.40 -19.06 12.88
C ILE A 249 17.15 -19.54 14.12
N ASP A 250 17.09 -20.85 14.38
CA ASP A 250 17.67 -21.53 15.52
C ASP A 250 18.43 -22.77 15.02
N LYS A 251 19.48 -23.20 15.72
CA LYS A 251 20.25 -24.42 15.46
C LYS A 251 19.35 -25.67 15.29
N LYS A 252 18.26 -25.75 16.05
CA LYS A 252 17.28 -26.87 15.98
C LYS A 252 16.62 -27.00 14.61
N MET A 253 16.68 -25.96 13.76
CA MET A 253 16.14 -25.97 12.39
C MET A 253 17.12 -26.56 11.38
N VAL A 254 18.34 -26.87 11.79
CA VAL A 254 19.38 -27.47 10.91
C VAL A 254 19.05 -28.95 10.70
N LEU A 255 18.91 -29.33 9.43
CA LEU A 255 18.68 -30.68 8.97
C LEU A 255 19.96 -31.21 8.30
N TYR A 256 20.29 -32.45 8.57
CA TYR A 256 21.44 -33.17 7.98
C TYR A 256 20.94 -34.12 6.89
N LYS A 257 21.49 -33.99 5.69
CA LYS A 257 21.24 -34.91 4.57
C LYS A 257 22.59 -35.38 4.01
N GLY A 258 23.03 -36.55 4.47
CA GLY A 258 24.43 -36.96 4.29
C GLY A 258 25.38 -35.92 4.90
N ASN A 259 26.39 -35.51 4.16
CA ASN A 259 27.36 -34.48 4.61
C ASN A 259 26.89 -33.01 4.43
N LYS A 260 25.63 -32.82 3.99
CA LYS A 260 25.10 -31.47 3.75
C LYS A 260 24.25 -31.01 4.93
N LYS A 261 24.57 -29.81 5.44
CA LYS A 261 23.77 -29.11 6.47
C LYS A 261 22.83 -28.15 5.77
N MET A 262 21.56 -28.15 6.08
CA MET A 262 20.54 -27.29 5.46
C MET A 262 19.53 -26.81 6.49
N ILE A 263 18.97 -25.62 6.32
CA ILE A 263 17.83 -25.12 7.07
C ILE A 263 16.64 -25.07 6.14
N SER A 264 15.52 -25.68 6.55
CA SER A 264 14.23 -25.58 5.83
C SER A 264 13.29 -24.68 6.62
N ILE A 265 12.98 -23.52 6.06
CA ILE A 265 12.12 -22.52 6.71
C ILE A 265 10.93 -22.15 5.85
N ARG A 266 9.81 -21.80 6.51
CA ARG A 266 8.67 -21.16 5.89
C ARG A 266 8.84 -19.65 5.99
N GLN A 267 8.82 -18.96 4.85
CA GLN A 267 8.91 -17.49 4.83
C GLN A 267 7.63 -16.88 5.36
N LEU A 268 7.69 -16.18 6.51
CA LEU A 268 6.52 -15.73 7.26
C LEU A 268 5.82 -14.48 6.66
N GLU A 269 6.49 -13.69 5.80
CA GLU A 269 6.01 -12.32 5.56
C GLU A 269 5.24 -12.07 4.26
N LYS A 270 5.57 -12.63 3.13
CA LYS A 270 4.90 -12.26 1.86
C LYS A 270 4.58 -13.43 0.93
N THR A 271 5.33 -14.48 1.01
CA THR A 271 5.27 -15.57 0.02
C THR A 271 4.80 -16.90 0.59
N GLU A 272 4.89 -17.08 1.90
CA GLU A 272 4.59 -18.33 2.63
C GLU A 272 5.29 -19.58 2.03
N ALA A 273 6.27 -19.35 1.14
CA ALA A 273 7.01 -20.41 0.48
C ALA A 273 7.96 -21.10 1.46
N ARG A 274 8.10 -22.42 1.33
CA ARG A 274 9.16 -23.17 1.99
C ARG A 274 10.44 -23.01 1.20
N VAL A 275 11.52 -22.63 1.89
CA VAL A 275 12.84 -22.40 1.31
C VAL A 275 13.85 -23.27 2.04
N THR A 276 14.73 -23.92 1.28
CA THR A 276 15.86 -24.69 1.83
C THR A 276 17.15 -23.92 1.55
N ILE A 277 17.91 -23.66 2.61
CA ILE A 277 19.14 -22.85 2.58
C ILE A 277 20.30 -23.73 3.03
N PRO A 278 21.41 -23.79 2.28
CA PRO A 278 22.61 -24.47 2.73
C PRO A 278 23.22 -23.73 3.94
N VAL A 279 23.76 -24.50 4.90
CA VAL A 279 24.40 -23.96 6.09
C VAL A 279 25.91 -24.06 5.92
N SER A 280 26.58 -22.91 5.82
CA SER A 280 28.04 -22.81 5.84
C SER A 280 28.58 -23.02 7.25
N ASP A 281 29.87 -23.32 7.37
CA ASP A 281 30.49 -23.50 8.69
C ASP A 281 30.45 -22.21 9.52
N LYS A 282 30.62 -21.03 8.92
CA LYS A 282 30.42 -19.74 9.61
C LYS A 282 29.00 -19.57 10.14
N LEU A 283 27.98 -19.92 9.33
CA LEU A 283 26.59 -19.86 9.78
C LEU A 283 26.34 -20.86 10.91
N MET A 284 26.92 -22.06 10.83
CA MET A 284 26.80 -23.07 11.89
C MET A 284 27.41 -22.57 13.20
N THR A 285 28.62 -22.00 13.15
CA THR A 285 29.27 -21.41 14.33
C THR A 285 28.43 -20.32 14.99
N LEU A 286 27.81 -19.43 14.17
CA LEU A 286 26.90 -18.40 14.70
C LEU A 286 25.66 -18.98 15.37
N LEU A 287 25.11 -20.10 14.82
CA LEU A 287 23.96 -20.79 15.41
C LEU A 287 24.31 -21.57 16.68
N ASP A 288 25.62 -21.86 16.90
CA ASP A 288 26.12 -22.47 18.13
C ASP A 288 26.38 -21.46 19.24
N MET A 289 26.46 -20.16 18.92
CA MET A 289 26.63 -19.08 19.89
C MET A 289 25.32 -18.80 20.62
N GLU A 290 25.44 -18.24 21.83
CA GLU A 290 24.28 -17.72 22.55
C GLU A 290 23.84 -16.38 21.99
N TYR A 291 22.58 -16.25 21.61
CA TYR A 291 21.94 -15.00 21.19
C TYR A 291 20.43 -15.05 21.49
N HIS A 292 19.84 -13.87 21.62
CA HIS A 292 18.41 -13.74 21.86
C HIS A 292 17.79 -12.68 20.93
N LYS A 293 16.53 -12.93 20.56
CA LYS A 293 15.79 -12.03 19.67
C LYS A 293 15.61 -10.65 20.28
N ILE A 294 15.91 -9.60 19.51
CA ILE A 294 15.68 -8.19 19.87
C ILE A 294 14.67 -7.57 18.91
N SER A 295 14.17 -6.36 19.19
CA SER A 295 13.29 -5.65 18.24
C SER A 295 14.05 -5.19 17.01
N LEU A 296 13.34 -4.99 15.88
CA LEU A 296 13.90 -4.47 14.65
C LEU A 296 14.60 -3.11 14.85
N GLN A 297 14.03 -2.25 15.70
CA GLN A 297 14.60 -0.95 16.03
C GLN A 297 15.94 -1.12 16.73
N LYS A 298 15.99 -1.96 17.80
CA LYS A 298 17.23 -2.26 18.51
C LYS A 298 18.29 -2.86 17.59
N LEU A 299 17.90 -3.81 16.72
CA LEU A 299 18.83 -4.36 15.74
C LEU A 299 19.43 -3.27 14.85
N ASN A 300 18.58 -2.38 14.29
CA ASN A 300 19.07 -1.32 13.41
C ASN A 300 19.97 -0.30 14.13
N THR A 301 19.77 -0.06 15.42
CA THR A 301 20.65 0.80 16.22
C THR A 301 21.99 0.11 16.46
N TYR A 302 21.98 -1.06 17.07
CA TYR A 302 23.20 -1.74 17.51
C TYR A 302 24.06 -2.26 16.35
N ILE A 303 23.47 -2.67 15.23
CA ILE A 303 24.29 -3.09 14.08
C ILE A 303 25.05 -1.93 13.43
N LYS A 304 24.50 -0.72 13.43
CA LYS A 304 25.21 0.46 12.98
C LYS A 304 26.42 0.75 13.87
N GLU A 305 26.19 0.70 15.19
CA GLU A 305 27.26 0.89 16.16
C GLU A 305 28.33 -0.20 16.05
N ALA A 306 27.94 -1.46 15.87
CA ALA A 306 28.86 -2.57 15.62
C ALA A 306 29.68 -2.36 14.34
N CYS A 307 29.06 -1.94 13.23
CA CYS A 307 29.75 -1.62 11.99
C CYS A 307 30.76 -0.47 12.18
N LYS A 308 30.42 0.54 12.99
CA LYS A 308 31.33 1.63 13.33
C LYS A 308 32.52 1.13 14.14
N ILE A 309 32.32 0.25 15.11
CA ILE A 309 33.39 -0.32 15.97
C ILE A 309 34.43 -1.05 15.11
N VAL A 310 33.99 -1.85 14.13
CA VAL A 310 34.91 -2.60 13.26
C VAL A 310 35.42 -1.80 12.05
N GLY A 311 35.07 -0.50 11.94
CA GLY A 311 35.60 0.39 10.91
C GLY A 311 34.94 0.28 9.53
N ILE A 312 33.71 -0.21 9.43
CA ILE A 312 32.97 -0.27 8.16
C ILE A 312 32.59 1.15 7.73
N LYS A 313 32.89 1.48 6.48
CA LYS A 313 32.49 2.73 5.85
C LYS A 313 30.98 2.77 5.64
N ASP A 314 30.37 3.96 5.67
CA ASP A 314 28.91 4.16 5.49
C ASP A 314 28.05 3.37 6.50
N TRP A 315 28.58 3.08 7.69
CA TRP A 315 27.91 2.32 8.74
C TRP A 315 26.52 2.89 9.09
N GLU A 316 26.29 4.20 8.96
CA GLU A 316 25.01 4.86 9.22
C GLU A 316 23.89 4.37 8.28
N LYS A 317 24.24 3.90 7.09
CA LYS A 317 23.29 3.39 6.10
C LYS A 317 22.93 1.92 6.32
N VAL A 318 23.65 1.20 7.22
CA VAL A 318 23.41 -0.22 7.50
C VAL A 318 22.07 -0.39 8.22
N THR A 319 21.30 -1.37 7.78
CA THR A 319 20.00 -1.73 8.35
C THR A 319 19.80 -3.24 8.30
N SER A 320 18.78 -3.75 8.96
CA SER A 320 18.40 -5.18 8.87
C SER A 320 18.16 -5.66 7.42
N HIS A 321 17.77 -4.78 6.52
CA HIS A 321 17.65 -5.09 5.09
C HIS A 321 19.00 -5.18 4.37
N THR A 322 20.02 -4.54 4.90
CA THR A 322 21.39 -4.63 4.37
C THR A 322 21.89 -6.08 4.43
N ALA A 323 21.62 -6.83 5.51
CA ALA A 323 21.96 -8.25 5.61
C ALA A 323 21.49 -9.06 4.39
N ARG A 324 20.22 -8.98 4.07
CA ARG A 324 19.64 -9.69 2.93
C ARG A 324 20.16 -9.18 1.58
N ARG A 325 20.47 -7.88 1.48
CA ARG A 325 21.04 -7.30 0.28
C ARG A 325 22.47 -7.78 0.07
N SER A 326 23.24 -7.85 1.16
CA SER A 326 24.61 -8.41 1.14
C SER A 326 24.60 -9.86 0.66
N PHE A 327 23.71 -10.70 1.17
CA PHE A 327 23.52 -12.06 0.66
C PHE A 327 23.29 -12.07 -0.86
N ALA A 328 22.30 -11.32 -1.32
CA ALA A 328 21.91 -11.35 -2.73
C ALA A 328 23.01 -10.82 -3.65
N THR A 329 23.66 -9.71 -3.28
CA THR A 329 24.70 -9.08 -4.10
C THR A 329 25.97 -9.94 -4.10
N ASN A 330 26.45 -10.41 -2.95
CA ASN A 330 27.63 -11.27 -2.87
C ASN A 330 27.43 -12.61 -3.61
N ALA A 331 26.21 -13.19 -3.56
CA ALA A 331 25.90 -14.41 -4.30
C ALA A 331 25.93 -14.18 -5.82
N VAL A 332 25.43 -13.04 -6.31
CA VAL A 332 25.51 -12.71 -7.76
C VAL A 332 26.97 -12.45 -8.16
N LEU A 333 27.73 -11.72 -7.36
CA LEU A 333 29.17 -11.48 -7.62
C LEU A 333 30.00 -12.77 -7.61
N ALA A 334 29.57 -13.77 -6.84
CA ALA A 334 30.17 -15.11 -6.83
C ALA A 334 29.70 -16.00 -8.03
N GLY A 335 28.90 -15.48 -8.97
CA GLY A 335 28.43 -16.21 -10.14
C GLY A 335 27.30 -17.19 -9.87
N ILE A 336 26.63 -17.11 -8.73
CA ILE A 336 25.47 -17.97 -8.44
C ILE A 336 24.30 -17.54 -9.32
N ASP A 337 23.59 -18.56 -9.87
CA ASP A 337 22.43 -18.33 -10.72
C ASP A 337 21.35 -17.47 -10.04
N MET A 338 20.91 -16.42 -10.74
CA MET A 338 20.00 -15.42 -10.22
C MET A 338 18.65 -16.04 -9.80
N HIS A 339 18.15 -17.03 -10.52
CA HIS A 339 16.87 -17.67 -10.18
C HIS A 339 16.97 -18.50 -8.90
N LEU A 340 18.15 -19.10 -8.64
CA LEU A 340 18.41 -19.79 -7.40
C LEU A 340 18.42 -18.80 -6.22
N ILE A 341 19.11 -17.66 -6.38
CA ILE A 341 19.14 -16.60 -5.36
C ILE A 341 17.72 -16.06 -5.11
N MET A 342 16.94 -15.84 -6.18
CA MET A 342 15.54 -15.41 -6.08
C MET A 342 14.66 -16.41 -5.33
N LYS A 343 14.85 -17.71 -5.54
CA LYS A 343 14.14 -18.76 -4.78
C LYS A 343 14.47 -18.68 -3.28
N ILE A 344 15.76 -18.53 -2.93
CA ILE A 344 16.18 -18.41 -1.53
C ILE A 344 15.64 -17.14 -0.89
N THR A 345 15.76 -16.02 -1.59
CA THR A 345 15.33 -14.72 -1.09
C THR A 345 13.81 -14.49 -1.23
N GLY A 346 13.09 -15.28 -2.03
CA GLY A 346 11.64 -15.16 -2.26
C GLY A 346 11.25 -13.90 -3.06
N HIS A 347 12.07 -13.48 -4.03
CA HIS A 347 11.68 -12.48 -5.03
C HIS A 347 10.85 -13.16 -6.13
N LYS A 348 9.73 -12.52 -6.52
CA LYS A 348 8.82 -13.08 -7.52
C LYS A 348 9.18 -12.68 -8.95
N THR A 349 9.84 -11.55 -9.14
CA THR A 349 10.21 -11.02 -10.45
C THR A 349 11.66 -10.59 -10.49
N GLU A 350 12.30 -10.73 -11.66
CA GLU A 350 13.66 -10.22 -11.87
C GLU A 350 13.74 -8.70 -11.68
N SER A 351 12.73 -7.97 -12.11
CA SER A 351 12.70 -6.51 -11.97
C SER A 351 12.75 -6.07 -10.50
N GLU A 352 12.06 -6.79 -9.58
CA GLU A 352 12.17 -6.54 -8.14
C GLU A 352 13.55 -6.93 -7.60
N PHE A 353 14.08 -8.07 -8.07
CA PHE A 353 15.39 -8.55 -7.65
C PHE A 353 16.52 -7.61 -8.11
N ARG A 354 16.53 -7.17 -9.37
CA ARG A 354 17.55 -6.23 -9.92
C ARG A 354 17.59 -4.90 -9.18
N LYS A 355 16.45 -4.40 -8.70
CA LYS A 355 16.41 -3.21 -7.81
C LYS A 355 17.02 -3.46 -6.43
N TYR A 356 17.18 -4.71 -6.07
CA TYR A 356 17.68 -5.14 -4.76
C TYR A 356 19.18 -5.35 -4.77
N VAL A 357 19.70 -5.93 -5.83
CA VAL A 357 21.12 -6.19 -6.04
C VAL A 357 21.81 -4.92 -6.56
N ARG A 358 22.95 -4.61 -6.01
CA ARG A 358 23.82 -3.50 -6.40
C ARG A 358 25.04 -4.06 -7.13
N ILE A 359 24.92 -4.13 -8.45
CA ILE A 359 26.04 -4.42 -9.36
C ILE A 359 26.02 -3.24 -10.31
N ASP A 360 27.04 -2.39 -10.21
CA ASP A 360 27.30 -1.30 -11.15
C ASP A 360 27.95 -1.87 -12.40
#